data_d20c1192bb16ae37009f826e8bfb24ee
#
_entry.id   d20c1192bb16ae37009f826e8bfb24ee
#
_cell.length_a   1.000
_cell.length_b   1.000
_cell.length_c   1.000
_cell.angle_alpha   90.00
_cell.angle_beta   90.00
_cell.angle_gamma   90.00
#
_symmetry.space_group_name_H-M   'P 1'
#
loop_
_entity.id
_entity.type
_entity.pdbx_description
1 polymer ?
#
loop_
_entity_poly.entity_id
_entity_poly.type
_entity_poly.pdbx_seq_one_letter_code
_entity_poly.pdbx_strand_id
1 'polypeptide(L)'
;MKISLEGKTAWITGAGSGIGRAAVTALVKAGVKVGLSGRRHEPLKETLAAIQSLNGEGILAPVNVADSEAVVAAAEKIRAELGEIDILVNSAGLNLPKRRYSEMGVGDWQMVINVNLNGAYNCIYAVLPHMRDRGDGLIINVSSWAGRHDSYVAGPAYGASKHAMSSMTATINLEEGRNGIRCCSLEPAEVATEILDRRPIPVADIERARMLQPDDLGETIRFIAEMPAHVCLNEVLISPTWNRSHMGGSDWFPGPPS
;
A
#
# COMPACT_ATOMS: atom_id res chain seq x y z
N MET A 1 -20.66 -12.18 7.38
CA MET A 1 -19.95 -13.45 7.64
C MET A 1 -18.59 -13.33 6.98
N LYS A 2 -17.49 -13.58 7.71
CA LYS A 2 -16.13 -13.55 7.16
C LYS A 2 -15.83 -14.81 6.36
N ILE A 3 -15.06 -14.71 5.26
CA ILE A 3 -14.60 -15.89 4.51
C ILE A 3 -13.24 -16.34 5.01
N SER A 4 -12.92 -17.63 4.81
CA SER A 4 -11.56 -18.13 5.03
C SER A 4 -10.63 -17.63 3.94
N LEU A 5 -9.41 -17.27 4.32
CA LEU A 5 -8.33 -16.92 3.39
C LEU A 5 -7.32 -18.04 3.22
N GLU A 6 -7.54 -19.18 3.87
CA GLU A 6 -6.64 -20.34 3.85
C GLU A 6 -6.33 -20.79 2.42
N GLY A 7 -5.06 -20.91 2.10
CA GLY A 7 -4.56 -21.34 0.78
C GLY A 7 -4.60 -20.29 -0.33
N LYS A 8 -5.17 -19.11 -0.10
CA LYS A 8 -5.12 -18.00 -1.06
C LYS A 8 -3.72 -17.45 -1.22
N THR A 9 -3.44 -16.84 -2.36
CA THR A 9 -2.15 -16.22 -2.66
C THR A 9 -2.30 -14.69 -2.70
N ALA A 10 -1.44 -13.98 -1.98
CA ALA A 10 -1.37 -12.52 -2.03
C ALA A 10 -0.02 -12.04 -2.56
N TRP A 11 -0.04 -11.01 -3.39
CA TRP A 11 1.14 -10.26 -3.80
C TRP A 11 1.17 -8.91 -3.10
N ILE A 12 2.24 -8.64 -2.32
CA ILE A 12 2.36 -7.41 -1.54
C ILE A 12 3.59 -6.62 -2.03
N THR A 13 3.36 -5.40 -2.50
CA THR A 13 4.44 -4.46 -2.82
C THR A 13 4.79 -3.60 -1.59
N GLY A 14 6.04 -3.14 -1.51
CA GLY A 14 6.51 -2.46 -0.29
C GLY A 14 6.59 -3.37 0.93
N ALA A 15 6.68 -4.68 0.73
CA ALA A 15 6.61 -5.73 1.75
C ALA A 15 7.76 -5.73 2.78
N GLY A 16 8.84 -4.99 2.52
CA GLY A 16 10.01 -4.97 3.41
C GLY A 16 9.89 -4.04 4.62
N SER A 17 8.84 -3.22 4.76
CA SER A 17 8.70 -2.27 5.87
C SER A 17 7.26 -1.77 6.06
N GLY A 18 7.02 -1.11 7.18
CA GLY A 18 5.77 -0.38 7.45
C GLY A 18 4.51 -1.18 7.18
N ILE A 19 3.54 -0.56 6.50
CA ILE A 19 2.22 -1.14 6.21
C ILE A 19 2.34 -2.43 5.38
N GLY A 20 3.25 -2.48 4.39
CA GLY A 20 3.44 -3.66 3.56
C GLY A 20 3.92 -4.88 4.35
N ARG A 21 4.89 -4.70 5.27
CA ARG A 21 5.35 -5.76 6.18
C ARG A 21 4.23 -6.22 7.12
N ALA A 22 3.46 -5.29 7.67
CA ALA A 22 2.33 -5.62 8.54
C ALA A 22 1.23 -6.38 7.79
N ALA A 23 0.93 -6.00 6.53
CA ALA A 23 0.01 -6.72 5.67
C ALA A 23 0.45 -8.17 5.43
N VAL A 24 1.76 -8.38 5.12
CA VAL A 24 2.33 -9.73 4.99
C VAL A 24 2.06 -10.55 6.24
N THR A 25 2.39 -10.01 7.42
CA THR A 25 2.22 -10.73 8.69
C THR A 25 0.74 -11.06 8.97
N ALA A 26 -0.17 -10.11 8.76
CA ALA A 26 -1.59 -10.30 9.04
C ALA A 26 -2.24 -11.32 8.09
N LEU A 27 -1.87 -11.30 6.80
CA LEU A 27 -2.39 -12.23 5.79
C LEU A 27 -1.84 -13.65 6.02
N VAL A 28 -0.56 -13.78 6.35
CA VAL A 28 0.03 -15.09 6.67
C VAL A 28 -0.62 -15.72 7.88
N LYS A 29 -0.93 -14.96 8.95
CA LYS A 29 -1.69 -15.45 10.11
C LYS A 29 -3.10 -15.94 9.74
N ALA A 30 -3.62 -15.55 8.59
CA ALA A 30 -4.91 -16.01 8.05
C ALA A 30 -4.77 -17.16 7.03
N GLY A 31 -3.57 -17.76 6.90
CA GLY A 31 -3.30 -18.90 6.01
C GLY A 31 -3.01 -18.52 4.56
N VAL A 32 -2.70 -17.23 4.28
CA VAL A 32 -2.39 -16.75 2.93
C VAL A 32 -0.92 -16.98 2.60
N LYS A 33 -0.63 -17.49 1.41
CA LYS A 33 0.70 -17.55 0.82
C LYS A 33 1.07 -16.16 0.25
N VAL A 34 2.33 -15.73 0.37
CA VAL A 34 2.67 -14.34 0.06
C VAL A 34 3.87 -14.19 -0.87
N GLY A 35 3.70 -13.41 -1.94
CA GLY A 35 4.79 -12.89 -2.77
C GLY A 35 5.22 -11.52 -2.24
N LEU A 36 6.48 -11.39 -1.83
CA LEU A 36 7.05 -10.20 -1.22
C LEU A 36 7.83 -9.38 -2.22
N SER A 37 7.36 -8.17 -2.54
CA SER A 37 8.01 -7.27 -3.48
C SER A 37 8.44 -5.93 -2.86
N GLY A 38 9.57 -5.45 -3.36
CA GLY A 38 10.17 -4.17 -2.99
C GLY A 38 11.57 -4.07 -3.57
N ARG A 39 12.19 -2.89 -3.52
CA ARG A 39 13.51 -2.65 -4.11
C ARG A 39 14.68 -3.15 -3.24
N ARG A 40 14.52 -3.09 -1.91
CA ARG A 40 15.55 -3.42 -0.95
C ARG A 40 15.48 -4.90 -0.58
N HIS A 41 16.53 -5.65 -0.88
CA HIS A 41 16.53 -7.10 -0.73
C HIS A 41 16.56 -7.54 0.74
N GLU A 42 17.40 -6.92 1.57
CA GLU A 42 17.55 -7.33 2.98
C GLU A 42 16.27 -7.16 3.81
N PRO A 43 15.52 -6.02 3.76
CA PRO A 43 14.25 -5.92 4.47
C PRO A 43 13.18 -6.93 4.00
N LEU A 44 13.24 -7.37 2.74
CA LEU A 44 12.35 -8.43 2.24
C LEU A 44 12.73 -9.79 2.83
N LYS A 45 14.03 -10.11 2.93
CA LYS A 45 14.53 -11.34 3.58
C LYS A 45 14.13 -11.38 5.07
N GLU A 46 14.30 -10.26 5.78
CA GLU A 46 13.87 -10.16 7.18
C GLU A 46 12.36 -10.44 7.34
N THR A 47 11.54 -9.87 6.46
CA THR A 47 10.09 -10.12 6.46
C THR A 47 9.79 -11.57 6.15
N LEU A 48 10.47 -12.18 5.17
CA LEU A 48 10.30 -13.60 4.84
C LEU A 48 10.70 -14.50 6.01
N ALA A 49 11.84 -14.25 6.64
CA ALA A 49 12.28 -15.01 7.81
C ALA A 49 11.27 -14.90 8.98
N ALA A 50 10.72 -13.71 9.19
CA ALA A 50 9.71 -13.48 10.23
C ALA A 50 8.44 -14.32 9.99
N ILE A 51 7.92 -14.40 8.75
CA ILE A 51 6.74 -15.22 8.46
C ILE A 51 7.03 -16.72 8.48
N GLN A 52 8.23 -17.14 8.10
CA GLN A 52 8.64 -18.55 8.21
C GLN A 52 8.65 -19.02 9.67
N SER A 53 9.02 -18.15 10.61
CA SER A 53 8.92 -18.47 12.05
C SER A 53 7.47 -18.66 12.53
N LEU A 54 6.48 -18.21 11.75
CA LEU A 54 5.05 -18.43 11.97
C LEU A 54 4.50 -19.61 11.16
N ASN A 55 5.36 -20.44 10.55
CA ASN A 55 5.03 -21.48 9.60
C ASN A 55 4.31 -20.96 8.33
N GLY A 56 4.52 -19.67 8.00
CA GLY A 56 3.95 -19.07 6.81
C GLY A 56 4.72 -19.39 5.54
N GLU A 57 4.01 -19.49 4.42
CA GLU A 57 4.56 -19.74 3.09
C GLU A 57 4.71 -18.42 2.33
N GLY A 58 5.90 -18.18 1.77
CA GLY A 58 6.14 -16.97 0.97
C GLY A 58 7.42 -17.04 0.17
N ILE A 59 7.49 -16.18 -0.86
CA ILE A 59 8.67 -16.05 -1.73
C ILE A 59 9.09 -14.59 -1.91
N LEU A 60 10.35 -14.40 -2.23
CA LEU A 60 10.87 -13.10 -2.63
C LEU A 60 10.68 -12.89 -4.13
N ALA A 61 10.04 -11.79 -4.50
CA ALA A 61 9.93 -11.27 -5.86
C ALA A 61 10.38 -9.79 -5.89
N PRO A 62 11.69 -9.52 -5.69
CA PRO A 62 12.19 -8.15 -5.61
C PRO A 62 11.95 -7.42 -6.92
N VAL A 63 11.37 -6.22 -6.86
CA VAL A 63 11.05 -5.43 -8.05
C VAL A 63 11.01 -3.94 -7.74
N ASN A 64 11.39 -3.13 -8.72
CA ASN A 64 11.03 -1.73 -8.77
C ASN A 64 9.67 -1.61 -9.48
N VAL A 65 8.63 -1.22 -8.77
CA VAL A 65 7.27 -1.12 -9.32
C VAL A 65 7.13 -0.13 -10.48
N ALA A 66 8.09 0.81 -10.63
CA ALA A 66 8.12 1.74 -11.76
C ALA A 66 8.61 1.09 -13.08
N ASP A 67 9.12 -0.13 -13.03
CA ASP A 67 9.56 -0.91 -14.20
C ASP A 67 8.48 -1.93 -14.54
N SER A 68 7.71 -1.65 -15.58
CA SER A 68 6.54 -2.45 -15.97
C SER A 68 6.90 -3.87 -16.43
N GLU A 69 8.03 -4.06 -17.11
CA GLU A 69 8.45 -5.39 -17.58
C GLU A 69 8.90 -6.25 -16.39
N ALA A 70 9.69 -5.67 -15.47
CA ALA A 70 10.10 -6.35 -14.25
C ALA A 70 8.90 -6.69 -13.35
N VAL A 71 7.85 -5.84 -13.33
CA VAL A 71 6.61 -6.09 -12.59
C VAL A 71 5.85 -7.30 -13.14
N VAL A 72 5.72 -7.42 -14.45
CA VAL A 72 5.11 -8.59 -15.10
C VAL A 72 5.90 -9.85 -14.76
N ALA A 73 7.22 -9.82 -14.89
CA ALA A 73 8.08 -10.97 -14.55
C ALA A 73 7.96 -11.38 -13.06
N ALA A 74 7.82 -10.40 -12.14
CA ALA A 74 7.60 -10.68 -10.72
C ALA A 74 6.24 -11.34 -10.46
N ALA A 75 5.18 -10.90 -11.13
CA ALA A 75 3.85 -11.50 -11.04
C ALA A 75 3.85 -12.95 -11.54
N GLU A 76 4.48 -13.20 -12.70
CA GLU A 76 4.62 -14.55 -13.28
C GLU A 76 5.41 -15.49 -12.34
N LYS A 77 6.49 -15.00 -11.75
CA LYS A 77 7.24 -15.77 -10.75
C LYS A 77 6.37 -16.19 -9.57
N ILE A 78 5.59 -15.25 -9.02
CA ILE A 78 4.70 -15.52 -7.88
C ILE A 78 3.65 -16.56 -8.28
N ARG A 79 3.05 -16.42 -9.45
CA ARG A 79 2.07 -17.38 -9.97
C ARG A 79 2.65 -18.80 -10.13
N ALA A 80 3.86 -18.89 -10.68
CA ALA A 80 4.53 -20.17 -10.91
C ALA A 80 4.88 -20.90 -9.60
N GLU A 81 5.25 -20.16 -8.54
CA GLU A 81 5.72 -20.75 -7.29
C GLU A 81 4.61 -20.90 -6.23
N LEU A 82 3.63 -19.99 -6.17
CA LEU A 82 2.59 -19.96 -5.13
C LEU A 82 1.16 -20.22 -5.63
N GLY A 83 0.97 -20.20 -6.95
CA GLY A 83 -0.36 -20.26 -7.58
C GLY A 83 -0.92 -18.89 -7.92
N GLU A 84 -2.15 -18.87 -8.41
CA GLU A 84 -2.81 -17.65 -8.90
C GLU A 84 -2.93 -16.58 -7.81
N ILE A 85 -2.67 -15.33 -8.19
CA ILE A 85 -2.73 -14.20 -7.26
C ILE A 85 -4.19 -13.80 -7.03
N ASP A 86 -4.71 -14.10 -5.84
CA ASP A 86 -6.07 -13.74 -5.43
C ASP A 86 -6.17 -12.32 -4.90
N ILE A 87 -5.09 -11.84 -4.24
CA ILE A 87 -5.05 -10.56 -3.54
C ILE A 87 -3.81 -9.79 -3.97
N LEU A 88 -4.00 -8.57 -4.47
CA LEU A 88 -2.90 -7.63 -4.70
C LEU A 88 -2.96 -6.52 -3.66
N VAL A 89 -1.87 -6.28 -2.93
CA VAL A 89 -1.72 -5.15 -2.01
C VAL A 89 -0.66 -4.19 -2.55
N ASN A 90 -1.09 -3.08 -3.11
CA ASN A 90 -0.23 -1.99 -3.58
C ASN A 90 0.13 -1.08 -2.40
N SER A 91 1.20 -1.43 -1.68
CA SER A 91 1.72 -0.65 -0.54
C SER A 91 3.08 0.01 -0.83
N ALA A 92 3.67 -0.22 -2.01
CA ALA A 92 4.87 0.50 -2.41
C ALA A 92 4.56 1.99 -2.60
N GLY A 93 5.32 2.83 -1.91
CA GLY A 93 5.16 4.28 -2.03
C GLY A 93 6.33 5.02 -1.39
N LEU A 94 6.48 6.27 -1.77
CA LEU A 94 7.48 7.17 -1.21
C LEU A 94 6.97 8.61 -1.17
N ASN A 95 7.62 9.40 -0.34
CA ASN A 95 7.59 10.85 -0.42
C ASN A 95 9.02 11.37 -0.21
N LEU A 96 9.27 12.62 -0.60
CA LEU A 96 10.60 13.24 -0.56
C LEU A 96 10.68 14.30 0.54
N PRO A 97 11.87 14.57 1.10
CA PRO A 97 12.07 15.68 2.04
C PRO A 97 11.71 17.03 1.40
N LYS A 98 12.25 17.31 0.20
CA LYS A 98 11.92 18.50 -0.61
C LYS A 98 10.58 18.28 -1.30
N ARG A 99 9.51 18.78 -0.73
CA ARG A 99 8.13 18.49 -1.16
C ARG A 99 7.24 19.71 -1.39
N ARG A 100 7.84 20.92 -1.41
CA ARG A 100 7.11 22.16 -1.70
C ARG A 100 7.27 22.53 -3.17
N TYR A 101 6.33 23.27 -3.73
CA TYR A 101 6.47 23.81 -5.09
C TYR A 101 7.75 24.62 -5.29
N SER A 102 8.21 25.32 -4.24
CA SER A 102 9.45 26.11 -4.27
C SER A 102 10.73 25.27 -4.23
N GLU A 103 10.66 23.99 -3.90
CA GLU A 103 11.82 23.12 -3.63
C GLU A 103 11.90 21.92 -4.57
N MET A 104 10.75 21.49 -5.09
CA MET A 104 10.61 20.25 -5.84
C MET A 104 10.95 20.46 -7.31
N GLY A 105 11.93 19.71 -7.82
CA GLY A 105 12.23 19.67 -9.24
C GLY A 105 11.29 18.75 -10.02
N VAL A 106 11.29 18.88 -11.35
CA VAL A 106 10.49 18.00 -12.24
C VAL A 106 10.82 16.52 -12.03
N GLY A 107 12.11 16.16 -11.85
CA GLY A 107 12.55 14.79 -11.59
C GLY A 107 12.01 14.23 -10.28
N ASP A 108 11.92 15.06 -9.23
CA ASP A 108 11.35 14.68 -7.94
C ASP A 108 9.85 14.40 -8.05
N TRP A 109 9.12 15.26 -8.77
CA TRP A 109 7.72 15.03 -9.09
C TRP A 109 7.52 13.71 -9.83
N GLN A 110 8.27 13.49 -10.92
CA GLN A 110 8.19 12.28 -11.72
C GLN A 110 8.49 11.03 -10.90
N MET A 111 9.50 11.08 -10.02
CA MET A 111 9.84 9.95 -9.14
C MET A 111 8.66 9.55 -8.23
N VAL A 112 7.99 10.53 -7.61
CA VAL A 112 6.83 10.27 -6.73
C VAL A 112 5.67 9.67 -7.54
N ILE A 113 5.33 10.28 -8.69
CA ILE A 113 4.25 9.78 -9.56
C ILE A 113 4.57 8.38 -10.07
N ASN A 114 5.80 8.13 -10.55
CA ASN A 114 6.19 6.85 -11.11
C ASN A 114 6.12 5.71 -10.09
N VAL A 115 6.48 5.97 -8.84
CA VAL A 115 6.43 4.92 -7.81
C VAL A 115 5.01 4.78 -7.25
N ASN A 116 4.37 5.89 -6.84
CA ASN A 116 3.13 5.83 -6.09
C ASN A 116 1.91 5.52 -6.96
N LEU A 117 1.88 5.99 -8.20
CA LEU A 117 0.75 5.85 -9.11
C LEU A 117 1.02 4.85 -10.23
N ASN A 118 2.03 5.12 -11.07
CA ASN A 118 2.34 4.25 -12.20
C ASN A 118 2.75 2.85 -11.73
N GLY A 119 3.48 2.75 -10.59
CA GLY A 119 3.86 1.48 -10.00
C GLY A 119 2.66 0.64 -9.54
N ALA A 120 1.64 1.26 -8.96
CA ALA A 120 0.41 0.57 -8.61
C ALA A 120 -0.35 0.11 -9.87
N TYR A 121 -0.43 0.98 -10.89
CA TYR A 121 -1.02 0.63 -12.18
C TYR A 121 -0.31 -0.57 -12.84
N ASN A 122 1.02 -0.58 -12.87
CA ASN A 122 1.79 -1.69 -13.42
C ASN A 122 1.47 -3.03 -12.74
N CYS A 123 1.38 -3.03 -11.39
CA CYS A 123 1.01 -4.23 -10.65
C CYS A 123 -0.43 -4.68 -10.94
N ILE A 124 -1.37 -3.75 -11.04
CA ILE A 124 -2.76 -4.02 -11.42
C ILE A 124 -2.81 -4.62 -12.83
N TYR A 125 -2.11 -4.01 -13.79
CA TYR A 125 -2.02 -4.49 -15.17
C TYR A 125 -1.52 -5.94 -15.24
N ALA A 126 -0.53 -6.30 -14.42
CA ALA A 126 0.05 -7.65 -14.41
C ALA A 126 -0.90 -8.73 -13.85
N VAL A 127 -1.81 -8.39 -12.91
CA VAL A 127 -2.70 -9.40 -12.29
C VAL A 127 -4.10 -9.44 -12.92
N LEU A 128 -4.56 -8.33 -13.47
CA LEU A 128 -5.95 -8.13 -13.91
C LEU A 128 -6.43 -9.14 -14.94
N PRO A 129 -5.65 -9.52 -15.99
CA PRO A 129 -6.09 -10.53 -16.94
C PRO A 129 -6.44 -11.87 -16.29
N HIS A 130 -5.59 -12.34 -15.36
CA HIS A 130 -5.79 -13.62 -14.66
C HIS A 130 -6.93 -13.57 -13.65
N MET A 131 -7.15 -12.42 -13.02
CA MET A 131 -8.33 -12.22 -12.16
C MET A 131 -9.62 -12.26 -12.98
N ARG A 132 -9.64 -11.65 -14.18
CA ARG A 132 -10.78 -11.72 -15.11
C ARG A 132 -11.10 -13.14 -15.54
N ASP A 133 -10.08 -13.90 -15.92
CA ASP A 133 -10.26 -15.30 -16.37
C ASP A 133 -10.88 -16.18 -15.29
N ARG A 134 -10.60 -15.89 -14.01
CA ARG A 134 -11.17 -16.63 -12.87
C ARG A 134 -12.51 -16.08 -12.38
N GLY A 135 -12.87 -14.85 -12.76
CA GLY A 135 -14.05 -14.17 -12.23
C GLY A 135 -13.96 -13.84 -10.74
N ASP A 136 -12.75 -13.71 -10.17
CA ASP A 136 -12.50 -13.36 -8.76
C ASP A 136 -11.15 -12.65 -8.62
N GLY A 137 -11.10 -11.64 -7.78
CA GLY A 137 -9.89 -10.93 -7.43
C GLY A 137 -10.14 -9.78 -6.45
N LEU A 138 -9.14 -9.52 -5.63
CA LEU A 138 -9.15 -8.38 -4.71
C LEU A 138 -7.88 -7.54 -4.89
N ILE A 139 -8.07 -6.26 -5.10
CA ILE A 139 -6.99 -5.28 -5.16
C ILE A 139 -7.16 -4.30 -3.98
N ILE A 140 -6.10 -4.09 -3.20
CA ILE A 140 -6.08 -3.12 -2.11
C ILE A 140 -4.98 -2.11 -2.43
N ASN A 141 -5.39 -0.90 -2.74
CA ASN A 141 -4.48 0.22 -3.00
C ASN A 141 -4.29 1.02 -1.70
N VAL A 142 -3.10 0.98 -1.13
CA VAL A 142 -2.76 1.80 0.04
C VAL A 142 -2.55 3.24 -0.42
N SER A 143 -3.65 3.99 -0.42
CA SER A 143 -3.65 5.42 -0.70
C SER A 143 -3.16 6.21 0.52
N SER A 144 -3.91 7.19 0.98
CA SER A 144 -3.58 8.03 2.13
C SER A 144 -4.77 8.93 2.48
N TRP A 145 -4.81 9.46 3.70
CA TRP A 145 -5.60 10.64 4.04
C TRP A 145 -5.43 11.77 3.01
N ALA A 146 -4.19 11.94 2.50
CA ALA A 146 -3.86 12.88 1.44
C ALA A 146 -4.39 12.48 0.04
N GLY A 147 -5.11 11.39 -0.09
CA GLY A 147 -5.88 11.00 -1.28
C GLY A 147 -7.33 11.47 -1.24
N ARG A 148 -7.79 12.00 -0.10
CA ARG A 148 -9.15 12.54 0.12
C ARG A 148 -9.14 13.99 0.55
N HIS A 149 -8.10 14.41 1.24
CA HIS A 149 -7.98 15.75 1.82
C HIS A 149 -6.64 16.36 1.41
N ASP A 150 -6.65 17.63 1.07
CA ASP A 150 -5.41 18.36 0.84
C ASP A 150 -4.60 18.44 2.12
N SER A 151 -3.29 18.23 1.99
CA SER A 151 -2.39 18.19 3.13
C SER A 151 -1.11 18.94 2.85
N TYR A 152 -0.86 19.98 3.62
CA TYR A 152 0.37 20.75 3.54
C TYR A 152 1.60 19.86 3.78
N VAL A 153 1.51 18.92 4.72
CA VAL A 153 2.61 17.99 5.07
C VAL A 153 2.92 17.02 3.94
N ALA A 154 1.89 16.63 3.15
CA ALA A 154 2.05 15.70 2.04
C ALA A 154 2.83 16.31 0.87
N GLY A 155 2.56 17.56 0.56
CA GLY A 155 3.08 18.25 -0.63
C GLY A 155 2.39 17.81 -1.94
N PRO A 156 2.63 18.56 -3.05
CA PRO A 156 1.85 18.42 -4.27
C PRO A 156 1.96 17.07 -4.96
N ALA A 157 3.16 16.52 -5.15
CA ALA A 157 3.34 15.27 -5.88
C ALA A 157 2.71 14.07 -5.16
N TYR A 158 2.90 14.00 -3.83
CA TYR A 158 2.32 12.93 -3.04
C TYR A 158 0.79 13.03 -3.01
N GLY A 159 0.25 14.23 -2.71
CA GLY A 159 -1.20 14.47 -2.72
C GLY A 159 -1.83 14.09 -4.07
N ALA A 160 -1.28 14.60 -5.18
CA ALA A 160 -1.74 14.28 -6.52
C ALA A 160 -1.69 12.77 -6.80
N SER A 161 -0.58 12.07 -6.44
CA SER A 161 -0.46 10.62 -6.65
C SER A 161 -1.50 9.82 -5.88
N LYS A 162 -1.84 10.25 -4.65
CA LYS A 162 -2.79 9.54 -3.78
C LYS A 162 -4.24 9.80 -4.16
N HIS A 163 -4.60 11.03 -4.58
CA HIS A 163 -5.91 11.33 -5.18
C HIS A 163 -6.13 10.54 -6.48
N ALA A 164 -5.12 10.50 -7.35
CA ALA A 164 -5.19 9.73 -8.58
C ALA A 164 -5.34 8.22 -8.30
N MET A 165 -4.69 7.68 -7.26
CA MET A 165 -4.83 6.28 -6.85
C MET A 165 -6.26 5.98 -6.37
N SER A 166 -6.88 6.86 -5.59
CA SER A 166 -8.27 6.70 -5.15
C SER A 166 -9.24 6.74 -6.33
N SER A 167 -9.03 7.67 -7.28
CA SER A 167 -9.80 7.72 -8.54
C SER A 167 -9.61 6.45 -9.39
N MET A 168 -8.38 5.96 -9.55
CA MET A 168 -8.10 4.71 -10.26
C MET A 168 -8.81 3.53 -9.61
N THR A 169 -8.84 3.45 -8.27
CA THR A 169 -9.57 2.41 -7.52
C THR A 169 -11.06 2.41 -7.86
N ALA A 170 -11.69 3.59 -7.86
CA ALA A 170 -13.10 3.73 -8.19
C ALA A 170 -13.39 3.28 -9.64
N THR A 171 -12.53 3.64 -10.58
CA THR A 171 -12.67 3.26 -12.00
C THR A 171 -12.55 1.74 -12.19
N ILE A 172 -11.63 1.07 -11.47
CA ILE A 172 -11.54 -0.40 -11.49
C ILE A 172 -12.86 -1.03 -11.05
N ASN A 173 -13.48 -0.55 -9.98
CA ASN A 173 -14.77 -1.10 -9.53
C ASN A 173 -15.89 -0.90 -10.57
N LEU A 174 -15.89 0.23 -11.30
CA LEU A 174 -16.85 0.49 -12.38
C LEU A 174 -16.67 -0.45 -13.57
N GLU A 175 -15.43 -0.75 -13.95
CA GLU A 175 -15.14 -1.55 -15.12
C GLU A 175 -15.15 -3.05 -14.83
N GLU A 176 -14.57 -3.46 -13.70
CA GLU A 176 -14.24 -4.84 -13.38
C GLU A 176 -15.20 -5.51 -12.38
N GLY A 177 -16.11 -4.77 -11.78
CA GLY A 177 -17.10 -5.34 -10.86
C GLY A 177 -17.93 -6.45 -11.49
N ARG A 178 -18.27 -6.32 -12.79
CA ARG A 178 -18.95 -7.38 -13.56
C ARG A 178 -18.10 -8.64 -13.76
N ASN A 179 -16.79 -8.52 -13.64
CA ASN A 179 -15.84 -9.61 -13.75
C ASN A 179 -15.50 -10.21 -12.35
N GLY A 180 -16.26 -9.85 -11.31
CA GLY A 180 -16.06 -10.34 -9.95
C GLY A 180 -14.86 -9.76 -9.23
N ILE A 181 -14.22 -8.70 -9.78
CA ILE A 181 -13.03 -8.09 -9.20
C ILE A 181 -13.44 -6.91 -8.33
N ARG A 182 -12.86 -6.83 -7.14
CA ARG A 182 -13.09 -5.78 -6.14
C ARG A 182 -11.82 -4.99 -5.93
N CYS A 183 -11.93 -3.69 -5.83
CA CYS A 183 -10.81 -2.81 -5.53
C CYS A 183 -11.15 -1.90 -4.34
N CYS A 184 -10.24 -1.82 -3.36
CA CYS A 184 -10.39 -0.98 -2.18
C CYS A 184 -9.30 0.09 -2.14
N SER A 185 -9.69 1.36 -1.94
CA SER A 185 -8.78 2.43 -1.54
C SER A 185 -8.67 2.43 -0.01
N LEU A 186 -7.54 2.00 0.53
CA LEU A 186 -7.22 2.12 1.94
C LEU A 186 -6.51 3.45 2.17
N GLU A 187 -7.10 4.34 2.98
CA GLU A 187 -6.71 5.74 3.11
C GLU A 187 -6.32 6.07 4.57
N PRO A 188 -5.14 5.61 5.00
CA PRO A 188 -4.70 5.88 6.36
C PRO A 188 -4.30 7.35 6.54
N ALA A 189 -4.63 7.89 7.72
CA ALA A 189 -4.01 9.08 8.25
C ALA A 189 -2.54 8.78 8.63
N GLU A 190 -1.98 9.44 9.63
CA GLU A 190 -0.58 9.23 9.96
C GLU A 190 -0.36 7.85 10.59
N VAL A 191 0.59 7.12 10.05
CA VAL A 191 1.03 5.80 10.52
C VAL A 191 2.50 5.89 10.93
N ALA A 192 2.85 5.31 12.08
CA ALA A 192 4.20 5.31 12.64
C ALA A 192 5.13 4.38 11.84
N THR A 193 5.51 4.79 10.63
CA THR A 193 6.40 4.06 9.72
C THR A 193 7.64 4.87 9.38
N GLU A 194 8.62 4.24 8.75
CA GLU A 194 9.89 4.86 8.30
C GLU A 194 9.69 6.01 7.29
N ILE A 195 8.51 6.13 6.67
CA ILE A 195 8.21 7.26 5.77
C ILE A 195 8.24 8.60 6.51
N LEU A 196 7.97 8.59 7.82
CA LEU A 196 8.01 9.78 8.68
C LEU A 196 9.43 10.33 8.84
N ASP A 197 10.47 9.48 8.72
CA ASP A 197 11.87 9.88 8.85
C ASP A 197 12.34 10.74 7.67
N ARG A 198 11.54 10.78 6.60
CA ARG A 198 11.75 11.63 5.43
C ARG A 198 11.01 12.98 5.53
N ARG A 199 10.39 13.27 6.64
CA ARG A 199 9.74 14.57 6.84
C ARG A 199 10.78 15.68 6.99
N PRO A 200 10.50 16.89 6.47
CA PRO A 200 11.35 18.05 6.69
C PRO A 200 11.55 18.36 8.18
N ILE A 201 10.53 18.14 8.98
CA ILE A 201 10.55 18.28 10.43
C ILE A 201 10.35 16.91 11.05
N PRO A 202 11.28 16.42 11.90
CA PRO A 202 11.15 15.14 12.58
C PRO A 202 9.90 15.07 13.48
N VAL A 203 9.27 13.91 13.52
CA VAL A 203 8.12 13.66 14.38
C VAL A 203 8.59 13.10 15.71
N ALA A 204 8.19 13.73 16.82
CA ALA A 204 8.55 13.30 18.16
C ALA A 204 7.96 11.92 18.50
N ASP A 205 8.67 11.14 19.34
CA ASP A 205 8.26 9.77 19.71
C ASP A 205 6.88 9.74 20.38
N ILE A 206 6.56 10.75 21.20
CA ILE A 206 5.24 10.86 21.84
C ILE A 206 4.11 10.99 20.82
N GLU A 207 4.36 11.68 19.71
CA GLU A 207 3.41 11.82 18.61
C GLU A 207 3.32 10.53 17.78
N ARG A 208 4.45 9.87 17.54
CA ARG A 208 4.48 8.55 16.86
C ARG A 208 3.68 7.50 17.64
N ALA A 209 3.76 7.51 18.97
CA ALA A 209 2.99 6.59 19.82
C ALA A 209 1.47 6.80 19.75
N ARG A 210 1.01 7.98 19.35
CA ARG A 210 -0.41 8.33 19.19
C ARG A 210 -0.96 8.08 17.78
N MET A 211 -0.08 7.82 16.81
CA MET A 211 -0.46 7.51 15.44
C MET A 211 -1.01 6.10 15.31
N LEU A 212 -1.61 5.81 14.16
CA LEU A 212 -1.83 4.42 13.76
C LEU A 212 -0.49 3.68 13.75
N GLN A 213 -0.51 2.43 14.18
CA GLN A 213 0.65 1.55 14.07
C GLN A 213 0.55 0.73 12.77
N PRO A 214 1.67 0.27 12.18
CA PRO A 214 1.63 -0.58 10.99
C PRO A 214 0.68 -1.78 11.13
N ASP A 215 0.62 -2.39 12.31
CA ASP A 215 -0.22 -3.56 12.57
C ASP A 215 -1.72 -3.25 12.49
N ASP A 216 -2.16 -2.02 12.83
CA ASP A 216 -3.56 -1.61 12.64
C ASP A 216 -3.95 -1.69 11.15
N LEU A 217 -3.03 -1.32 10.27
CA LEU A 217 -3.24 -1.39 8.82
C LEU A 217 -3.15 -2.82 8.30
N GLY A 218 -2.26 -3.64 8.85
CA GLY A 218 -2.18 -5.07 8.54
C GLY A 218 -3.51 -5.78 8.84
N GLU A 219 -4.08 -5.58 10.02
CA GLU A 219 -5.36 -6.13 10.42
C GLU A 219 -6.52 -5.56 9.60
N THR A 220 -6.47 -4.27 9.23
CA THR A 220 -7.47 -3.67 8.34
C THR A 220 -7.42 -4.31 6.95
N ILE A 221 -6.23 -4.55 6.38
CA ILE A 221 -6.05 -5.24 5.09
C ILE A 221 -6.60 -6.66 5.17
N ARG A 222 -6.33 -7.40 6.24
CA ARG A 222 -6.93 -8.71 6.48
C ARG A 222 -8.44 -8.63 6.55
N PHE A 223 -9.00 -7.69 7.29
CA PHE A 223 -10.45 -7.48 7.39
C PHE A 223 -11.09 -7.22 6.02
N ILE A 224 -10.47 -6.39 5.17
CA ILE A 224 -10.92 -6.14 3.79
C ILE A 224 -10.92 -7.46 2.99
N ALA A 225 -9.86 -8.27 3.12
CA ALA A 225 -9.72 -9.52 2.41
C ALA A 225 -10.74 -10.59 2.85
N GLU A 226 -11.10 -10.62 4.13
CA GLU A 226 -12.09 -11.54 4.70
C GLU A 226 -13.56 -11.20 4.32
N MET A 227 -13.81 -10.11 3.57
CA MET A 227 -15.16 -9.79 3.11
C MET A 227 -15.63 -10.78 2.03
N PRO A 228 -16.91 -11.21 2.08
CA PRO A 228 -17.49 -12.06 1.05
C PRO A 228 -17.38 -11.46 -0.35
N ALA A 229 -17.31 -12.29 -1.38
CA ALA A 229 -17.09 -11.86 -2.76
C ALA A 229 -18.13 -10.83 -3.28
N HIS A 230 -19.36 -10.85 -2.77
CA HIS A 230 -20.40 -9.86 -3.13
C HIS A 230 -20.29 -8.53 -2.40
N VAL A 231 -19.32 -8.38 -1.47
CA VAL A 231 -19.09 -7.15 -0.70
C VAL A 231 -17.82 -6.48 -1.19
N CYS A 232 -17.93 -5.27 -1.68
CA CYS A 232 -16.80 -4.42 -2.02
C CYS A 232 -16.71 -3.26 -1.02
N LEU A 233 -15.61 -3.19 -0.27
CA LEU A 233 -15.27 -1.99 0.50
C LEU A 233 -14.54 -1.04 -0.45
N ASN A 234 -15.27 -0.08 -1.01
CA ASN A 234 -14.71 0.83 -2.02
C ASN A 234 -13.61 1.70 -1.45
N GLU A 235 -13.85 2.25 -0.25
CA GLU A 235 -12.93 3.15 0.45
C GLU A 235 -12.96 2.84 1.94
N VAL A 236 -11.78 2.82 2.57
CA VAL A 236 -11.62 2.70 4.01
C VAL A 236 -10.72 3.82 4.49
N LEU A 237 -11.34 4.88 5.00
CA LEU A 237 -10.64 6.00 5.63
C LEU A 237 -10.44 5.67 7.11
N ILE A 238 -9.18 5.57 7.55
CA ILE A 238 -8.82 5.21 8.91
C ILE A 238 -7.85 6.22 9.52
N SER A 239 -8.12 6.66 10.74
CA SER A 239 -7.28 7.61 11.46
C SER A 239 -7.10 7.22 12.91
N PRO A 240 -6.02 7.66 13.56
CA PRO A 240 -5.92 7.53 15.02
C PRO A 240 -6.99 8.40 15.68
N THR A 241 -7.42 8.04 16.87
CA THR A 241 -8.35 8.86 17.67
C THR A 241 -7.79 10.27 17.88
N TRP A 242 -6.48 10.39 18.11
CA TRP A 242 -5.75 11.67 18.17
C TRP A 242 -5.27 12.04 16.76
N ASN A 243 -6.19 12.45 15.89
CA ASN A 243 -5.86 12.80 14.52
C ASN A 243 -5.31 14.23 14.43
N ARG A 244 -4.01 14.37 14.18
CA ARG A 244 -3.33 15.65 14.08
C ARG A 244 -3.80 16.50 12.89
N SER A 245 -4.42 15.89 11.88
CA SER A 245 -5.08 16.63 10.79
C SER A 245 -6.23 17.52 11.29
N HIS A 246 -6.84 17.17 12.42
CA HIS A 246 -7.89 17.96 13.06
C HIS A 246 -7.39 18.82 14.20
N MET A 247 -6.37 18.35 14.91
CA MET A 247 -5.88 19.00 16.14
C MET A 247 -4.67 19.91 15.90
N GLY A 248 -4.05 19.79 14.72
CA GLY A 248 -2.78 20.44 14.43
C GLY A 248 -1.58 19.70 15.02
N GLY A 249 -0.39 20.05 14.55
CA GLY A 249 0.88 19.54 15.03
C GLY A 249 1.97 20.58 14.80
N SER A 250 2.93 20.69 15.71
CA SER A 250 4.03 21.66 15.63
C SER A 250 4.94 21.47 14.41
N ASP A 251 4.94 20.25 13.83
CA ASP A 251 5.69 19.88 12.63
C ASP A 251 4.90 20.09 11.31
N TRP A 252 3.65 20.56 11.39
CA TRP A 252 2.78 20.71 10.21
C TRP A 252 3.03 21.98 9.44
N PHE A 253 3.31 23.06 10.15
CA PHE A 253 3.58 24.36 9.54
C PHE A 253 4.96 24.84 10.02
N PRO A 254 5.95 24.99 9.11
CA PRO A 254 7.13 25.76 9.45
C PRO A 254 6.66 27.16 9.85
N GLY A 255 7.33 27.75 10.83
CA GLY A 255 7.11 29.15 11.18
C GLY A 255 7.22 30.06 9.95
N PRO A 256 6.80 31.33 10.03
CA PRO A 256 6.94 32.26 8.93
C PRO A 256 8.38 32.27 8.44
N PRO A 257 8.62 32.40 7.12
CA PRO A 257 9.97 32.50 6.61
C PRO A 257 10.66 33.69 7.28
N SER A 258 11.87 33.42 7.78
CA SER A 258 12.76 34.45 8.38
C SER A 258 13.16 35.50 7.37
#